data_683042aa76ab212c3dda941eac259b42
#
_entry.id   683042aa76ab212c3dda941eac259b42
#
_cell.length_a   1.000
_cell.length_b   1.000
_cell.length_c   1.000
_cell.angle_alpha   90.00
_cell.angle_beta   90.00
_cell.angle_gamma   90.00
#
_symmetry.space_group_name_H-M   'P 1'
#
loop_
_entity.id
_entity.type
_entity.pdbx_description
1 polymer ?
#
loop_
_entity_poly.entity_id
_entity_poly.type
_entity_poly.pdbx_seq_one_letter_code
_entity_poly.pdbx_strand_id
1 'polypeptide(L)'
;YKRQGTASGYSTFNSGVGFLLTYDSRDIPANAYKGIYLDFRGLMYQKFLGGDNNFYRLEVDYRQYKKVGNRKVIAWTAQTKNVFGDVPMNQYALSGTPFDLRGYYMGQYRDKSSHVVLAEYRQMFNTDKSTWVKRMLHHLGFVAWGGCGFMGPTMGKIEGVLPNAGVGLRIEVQPRMNVRLDFGRNFANDQSLFYFNMTEAF
;
A
#
# COMPACT_ATOMS: atom_id res chain seq x y z
N TYR A 1 1.04 -3.99 21.48
CA TYR A 1 0.48 -2.65 21.25
C TYR A 1 -0.94 -2.61 21.82
N LYS A 2 -1.10 -2.00 22.99
CA LYS A 2 -2.42 -1.87 23.60
C LYS A 2 -3.26 -0.92 22.73
N ARG A 3 -4.35 -1.43 22.20
CA ARG A 3 -5.45 -0.64 21.66
C ARG A 3 -5.95 0.28 22.79
N GLN A 4 -5.43 1.50 22.85
CA GLN A 4 -6.05 2.50 23.72
C GLN A 4 -7.43 2.78 23.14
N GLY A 5 -8.43 2.62 23.98
CA GLY A 5 -9.82 2.79 23.62
C GLY A 5 -10.04 4.14 22.93
N THR A 6 -10.88 4.14 21.93
CA THR A 6 -11.40 5.34 21.30
C THR A 6 -11.92 6.27 22.37
N ALA A 7 -11.23 7.39 22.59
CA ALA A 7 -11.76 8.47 23.39
C ALA A 7 -13.06 8.92 22.71
N SER A 8 -14.18 8.57 23.28
CA SER A 8 -15.49 9.00 22.83
C SER A 8 -15.58 10.52 22.96
N GLY A 9 -15.86 11.20 21.86
CA GLY A 9 -16.46 12.54 21.93
C GLY A 9 -15.56 13.73 21.57
N TYR A 10 -14.31 13.56 21.13
CA TYR A 10 -13.53 14.70 20.65
C TYR A 10 -13.60 14.79 19.12
N SER A 11 -14.43 15.71 18.61
CA SER A 11 -14.33 16.15 17.24
C SER A 11 -13.15 17.14 17.13
N THR A 12 -12.22 16.92 16.20
CA THR A 12 -11.16 17.88 15.91
C THR A 12 -11.36 18.43 14.51
N PHE A 13 -11.30 19.74 14.38
CA PHE A 13 -11.27 20.41 13.08
C PHE A 13 -9.82 20.71 12.70
N ASN A 14 -9.38 20.28 11.55
CA ASN A 14 -8.02 20.50 11.08
C ASN A 14 -8.08 21.22 9.73
N SER A 15 -7.51 22.44 9.68
CA SER A 15 -7.38 23.24 8.47
C SER A 15 -5.90 23.34 8.10
N GLY A 16 -5.59 23.08 6.85
CA GLY A 16 -4.21 23.04 6.40
C GLY A 16 -4.05 23.40 4.93
N VAL A 17 -2.82 23.72 4.57
CA VAL A 17 -2.38 23.91 3.19
C VAL A 17 -1.23 22.97 2.89
N GLY A 18 -1.02 22.68 1.63
CA GLY A 18 0.06 21.79 1.25
C GLY A 18 0.30 21.78 -0.24
N PHE A 19 1.25 20.93 -0.62
CA PHE A 19 1.59 20.72 -2.01
C PHE A 19 1.69 19.24 -2.33
N LEU A 20 1.49 18.92 -3.58
CA LEU A 20 1.58 17.60 -4.16
C LEU A 20 2.45 17.68 -5.41
N LEU A 21 3.48 16.82 -5.47
CA LEU A 21 4.32 16.63 -6.65
C LEU A 21 4.21 15.18 -7.08
N THR A 22 3.72 14.94 -8.28
CA THR A 22 3.54 13.60 -8.82
C THR A 22 4.29 13.45 -10.13
N TYR A 23 5.10 12.39 -10.23
CA TYR A 23 5.70 11.92 -11.47
C TYR A 23 5.17 10.53 -11.79
N ASP A 24 4.53 10.35 -12.93
CA ASP A 24 3.98 9.08 -13.39
C ASP A 24 4.39 8.77 -14.83
N SER A 25 5.23 7.75 -14.99
CA SER A 25 5.66 7.22 -16.29
C SER A 25 5.18 5.78 -16.54
N ARG A 26 4.21 5.31 -15.74
CA ARG A 26 3.63 3.98 -15.90
C ARG A 26 2.94 3.84 -17.25
N ASP A 27 3.05 2.65 -17.84
CA ASP A 27 2.36 2.34 -19.09
C ASP A 27 0.82 2.27 -18.90
N ILE A 28 0.36 1.61 -17.83
CA ILE A 28 -1.07 1.55 -17.46
C ILE A 28 -1.17 1.57 -15.93
N PRO A 29 -1.76 2.61 -15.32
CA PRO A 29 -1.81 2.75 -13.86
C PRO A 29 -2.49 1.60 -13.11
N ALA A 30 -3.52 0.97 -13.70
CA ALA A 30 -4.27 -0.11 -13.06
C ALA A 30 -3.48 -1.43 -12.95
N ASN A 31 -2.54 -1.67 -13.88
CA ASN A 31 -1.68 -2.86 -13.91
C ASN A 31 -0.42 -2.55 -14.72
N ALA A 32 0.49 -1.84 -14.09
CA ALA A 32 1.72 -1.39 -14.73
C ALA A 32 2.70 -2.55 -14.95
N TYR A 33 3.30 -2.59 -16.14
CA TYR A 33 4.38 -3.53 -16.49
C TYR A 33 5.73 -2.85 -16.54
N LYS A 34 5.75 -1.54 -16.75
CA LYS A 34 6.96 -0.72 -16.79
C LYS A 34 6.67 0.69 -16.34
N GLY A 35 7.71 1.38 -15.89
CA GLY A 35 7.65 2.78 -15.49
C GLY A 35 7.84 2.97 -14.00
N ILE A 36 7.77 4.22 -13.60
CA ILE A 36 7.96 4.70 -12.23
C ILE A 36 6.77 5.58 -11.88
N TYR A 37 6.31 5.45 -10.66
CA TYR A 37 5.41 6.38 -10.00
C TYR A 37 6.10 6.94 -8.77
N LEU A 38 6.11 8.25 -8.63
CA LEU A 38 6.61 8.95 -7.46
C LEU A 38 5.58 10.02 -7.06
N ASP A 39 5.12 9.96 -5.84
CA ASP A 39 4.21 10.93 -5.25
C ASP A 39 4.82 11.48 -3.97
N PHE A 40 4.90 12.79 -3.87
CA PHE A 40 5.44 13.49 -2.72
C PHE A 40 4.41 14.50 -2.24
N ARG A 41 3.95 14.36 -0.98
CA ARG A 41 2.95 15.23 -0.36
C ARG A 41 3.51 15.86 0.89
N GLY A 42 3.42 17.19 0.95
CA GLY A 42 3.68 17.97 2.15
C GLY A 42 2.43 18.73 2.56
N LEU A 43 1.96 18.55 3.79
CA LEU A 43 0.78 19.22 4.34
C LEU A 43 1.15 19.88 5.67
N MET A 44 0.72 21.12 5.85
CA MET A 44 0.88 21.90 7.08
C MET A 44 -0.50 22.26 7.61
N TYR A 45 -0.79 21.81 8.81
CA TYR A 45 -2.03 22.12 9.55
C TYR A 45 -1.71 23.09 10.66
N GLN A 46 -2.46 24.20 10.74
CA GLN A 46 -2.14 25.27 11.68
C GLN A 46 -3.40 25.89 12.27
N LYS A 47 -3.30 26.30 13.54
CA LYS A 47 -4.39 26.98 14.26
C LYS A 47 -4.75 28.33 13.63
N PHE A 48 -3.79 29.05 13.06
CA PHE A 48 -4.06 30.33 12.39
C PHE A 48 -4.90 30.19 11.11
N LEU A 49 -5.00 28.95 10.54
CA LEU A 49 -5.90 28.61 9.44
C LEU A 49 -7.30 28.18 9.93
N GLY A 50 -7.57 28.29 11.22
CA GLY A 50 -8.83 27.92 11.84
C GLY A 50 -8.88 26.49 12.37
N GLY A 51 -7.76 25.74 12.36
CA GLY A 51 -7.69 24.38 12.90
C GLY A 51 -7.49 24.35 14.43
N ASP A 52 -7.70 23.18 15.03
CA ASP A 52 -7.50 22.96 16.47
C ASP A 52 -6.05 22.61 16.84
N ASN A 53 -5.26 22.13 15.87
CA ASN A 53 -3.93 21.54 16.10
C ASN A 53 -2.87 22.12 15.17
N ASN A 54 -1.61 22.11 15.62
CA ASN A 54 -0.45 22.49 14.81
C ASN A 54 0.37 21.23 14.50
N PHE A 55 0.35 20.76 13.25
CA PHE A 55 1.12 19.61 12.84
C PHE A 55 1.46 19.62 11.34
N TYR A 56 2.43 18.82 10.96
CA TYR A 56 2.87 18.64 9.59
C TYR A 56 2.72 17.17 9.19
N ARG A 57 2.38 16.92 7.92
CA ARG A 57 2.34 15.59 7.32
C ARG A 57 3.25 15.56 6.12
N LEU A 58 4.11 14.56 6.07
CA LEU A 58 4.99 14.27 4.95
C LEU A 58 4.74 12.84 4.48
N GLU A 59 4.40 12.67 3.21
CA GLU A 59 4.19 11.36 2.60
C GLU A 59 5.00 11.25 1.31
N VAL A 60 5.63 10.11 1.11
CA VAL A 60 6.30 9.74 -0.14
C VAL A 60 5.82 8.35 -0.54
N ASP A 61 5.42 8.18 -1.78
CA ASP A 61 5.05 6.91 -2.38
C ASP A 61 5.87 6.71 -3.66
N TYR A 62 6.82 5.80 -3.59
CA TYR A 62 7.64 5.40 -4.73
C TYR A 62 7.26 4.00 -5.17
N ARG A 63 7.01 3.83 -6.46
CA ARG A 63 6.70 2.53 -7.08
C ARG A 63 7.47 2.39 -8.37
N GLN A 64 8.01 1.21 -8.61
CA GLN A 64 8.70 0.92 -9.85
C GLN A 64 8.29 -0.45 -10.39
N TYR A 65 8.21 -0.54 -11.71
CA TYR A 65 7.74 -1.70 -12.43
C TYR A 65 8.74 -2.06 -13.52
N LYS A 66 9.12 -3.33 -13.57
CA LYS A 66 10.06 -3.86 -14.57
C LYS A 66 9.46 -5.10 -15.24
N LYS A 67 9.18 -4.98 -16.52
CA LYS A 67 8.79 -6.12 -17.34
C LYS A 67 9.99 -7.05 -17.51
N VAL A 68 9.85 -8.30 -17.05
CA VAL A 68 10.92 -9.33 -17.09
C VAL A 68 10.62 -10.45 -18.08
N GLY A 69 9.51 -10.36 -18.80
CA GLY A 69 9.13 -11.33 -19.82
C GLY A 69 7.76 -11.02 -20.40
N ASN A 70 7.27 -11.89 -21.28
CA ASN A 70 5.92 -11.75 -21.79
C ASN A 70 4.92 -12.00 -20.64
N ARG A 71 4.08 -11.00 -20.32
CA ARG A 71 3.10 -11.00 -19.23
C ARG A 71 3.71 -11.28 -17.83
N LYS A 72 5.00 -10.91 -17.62
CA LYS A 72 5.73 -11.07 -16.35
C LYS A 72 6.28 -9.73 -15.89
N VAL A 73 6.12 -9.41 -14.62
CA VAL A 73 6.53 -8.14 -14.00
C VAL A 73 7.17 -8.40 -12.64
N ILE A 74 8.24 -7.69 -12.36
CA ILE A 74 8.70 -7.45 -10.99
C ILE A 74 8.32 -6.01 -10.65
N ALA A 75 7.60 -5.83 -9.56
CA ALA A 75 7.20 -4.53 -9.04
C ALA A 75 7.72 -4.37 -7.61
N TRP A 76 8.08 -3.16 -7.23
CA TRP A 76 8.41 -2.85 -5.83
C TRP A 76 7.91 -1.46 -5.48
N THR A 77 7.63 -1.27 -4.21
CA THR A 77 7.19 0.00 -3.64
C THR A 77 7.94 0.30 -2.36
N ALA A 78 8.21 1.58 -2.14
CA ALA A 78 8.68 2.12 -0.88
C ALA A 78 7.80 3.32 -0.52
N GLN A 79 7.12 3.24 0.61
CA GLN A 79 6.22 4.28 1.08
C GLN A 79 6.66 4.78 2.44
N THR A 80 6.54 6.07 2.68
CA THR A 80 6.73 6.66 4.01
C THR A 80 5.63 7.66 4.29
N LYS A 81 5.09 7.61 5.50
CA LYS A 81 4.08 8.54 6.01
C LYS A 81 4.53 8.99 7.39
N ASN A 82 4.77 10.28 7.55
CA ASN A 82 5.27 10.84 8.79
C ASN A 82 4.41 12.03 9.20
N VAL A 83 4.11 12.13 10.48
CA VAL A 83 3.40 13.27 11.06
C VAL A 83 4.21 13.82 12.24
N PHE A 84 4.29 15.16 12.33
CA PHE A 84 5.14 15.87 13.27
C PHE A 84 4.35 16.96 13.99
N GLY A 85 4.62 17.20 15.26
CA GLY A 85 3.99 18.25 16.06
C GLY A 85 2.87 17.72 16.95
N ASP A 86 1.88 18.58 17.21
CA ASP A 86 0.69 18.27 18.03
C ASP A 86 -0.36 17.55 17.19
N VAL A 87 -0.13 16.26 16.98
CA VAL A 87 -0.91 15.43 16.05
C VAL A 87 -2.05 14.75 16.80
N PRO A 88 -3.31 14.99 16.44
CA PRO A 88 -4.43 14.22 17.00
C PRO A 88 -4.36 12.75 16.54
N MET A 89 -4.77 11.83 17.40
CA MET A 89 -4.64 10.38 17.17
C MET A 89 -5.30 9.89 15.86
N ASN A 90 -6.36 10.55 15.43
CA ASN A 90 -7.06 10.24 14.17
C ASN A 90 -6.25 10.59 12.91
N GLN A 91 -5.17 11.37 13.06
CA GLN A 91 -4.26 11.79 11.98
C GLN A 91 -2.95 10.98 11.95
N TYR A 92 -2.77 10.01 12.83
CA TYR A 92 -1.59 9.14 12.81
C TYR A 92 -1.51 8.32 11.53
N ALA A 93 -0.29 7.98 11.12
CA ALA A 93 -0.05 7.09 9.99
C ALA A 93 -0.58 5.69 10.29
N LEU A 94 -1.39 5.17 9.37
CA LEU A 94 -1.99 3.84 9.47
C LEU A 94 -1.23 2.87 8.60
N SER A 95 -1.09 1.63 9.07
CA SER A 95 -0.57 0.49 8.32
C SER A 95 -1.48 -0.72 8.42
N GLY A 96 -1.45 -1.56 7.39
CA GLY A 96 -2.34 -2.71 7.25
C GLY A 96 -3.53 -2.38 6.35
N THR A 97 -3.31 -2.44 5.03
CA THR A 97 -4.36 -2.31 4.03
C THR A 97 -4.16 -3.38 2.94
N PRO A 98 -5.17 -3.65 2.10
CA PRO A 98 -5.00 -4.52 0.93
C PRO A 98 -3.97 -4.01 -0.09
N PHE A 99 -3.50 -2.77 0.04
CA PHE A 99 -2.61 -2.08 -0.90
C PHE A 99 -1.20 -1.84 -0.34
N ASP A 100 -0.98 -2.09 0.95
CA ASP A 100 0.33 -2.00 1.59
C ASP A 100 0.68 -3.31 2.32
N LEU A 101 0.49 -3.41 3.62
CA LEU A 101 0.83 -4.59 4.42
C LEU A 101 -0.32 -5.60 4.45
N ARG A 102 -0.42 -6.42 3.41
CA ARG A 102 -1.40 -7.52 3.35
C ARG A 102 -1.09 -8.58 4.40
N GLY A 103 -2.10 -9.05 5.12
CA GLY A 103 -1.99 -9.95 6.29
C GLY A 103 -2.25 -9.22 7.61
N TYR A 104 -2.33 -7.89 7.59
CA TYR A 104 -2.72 -7.06 8.73
C TYR A 104 -4.14 -6.50 8.53
N TYR A 105 -4.92 -6.36 9.60
CA TYR A 105 -6.21 -5.70 9.52
C TYR A 105 -6.04 -4.21 9.22
N MET A 106 -7.03 -3.63 8.54
CA MET A 106 -7.00 -2.23 8.17
C MET A 106 -6.82 -1.32 9.39
N GLY A 107 -5.74 -0.54 9.40
CA GLY A 107 -5.39 0.35 10.49
C GLY A 107 -5.10 -0.35 11.82
N GLN A 108 -4.69 -1.61 11.79
CA GLN A 108 -4.32 -2.39 12.98
C GLN A 108 -3.18 -1.73 13.75
N TYR A 109 -2.26 -1.09 13.03
CA TYR A 109 -1.14 -0.36 13.59
C TYR A 109 -1.25 1.12 13.23
N ARG A 110 -0.98 1.97 14.23
CA ARG A 110 -1.01 3.44 14.11
C ARG A 110 0.15 4.02 14.87
N ASP A 111 0.90 4.90 14.22
CA ASP A 111 1.97 5.65 14.87
C ASP A 111 2.22 6.97 14.11
N LYS A 112 3.10 7.82 14.61
CA LYS A 112 3.46 9.08 13.96
C LYS A 112 4.30 8.86 12.69
N SER A 113 4.97 7.72 12.60
CA SER A 113 5.81 7.36 11.46
C SER A 113 5.50 5.93 10.99
N SER A 114 5.34 5.75 9.68
CA SER A 114 5.14 4.47 9.03
C SER A 114 5.96 4.40 7.75
N HIS A 115 6.77 3.38 7.60
CA HIS A 115 7.56 3.09 6.41
C HIS A 115 7.21 1.68 5.92
N VAL A 116 6.97 1.51 4.64
CA VAL A 116 6.60 0.22 4.04
C VAL A 116 7.46 -0.03 2.81
N VAL A 117 8.05 -1.21 2.73
CA VAL A 117 8.78 -1.69 1.56
C VAL A 117 8.23 -3.04 1.16
N LEU A 118 7.81 -3.18 -0.10
CA LEU A 118 7.27 -4.42 -0.66
C LEU A 118 7.90 -4.70 -2.02
N ALA A 119 8.08 -5.99 -2.32
CA ALA A 119 8.41 -6.48 -3.65
C ALA A 119 7.41 -7.55 -4.07
N GLU A 120 7.07 -7.57 -5.35
CA GLU A 120 6.02 -8.42 -5.89
C GLU A 120 6.43 -8.95 -7.27
N TYR A 121 6.31 -10.27 -7.46
CA TYR A 121 6.43 -10.91 -8.75
C TYR A 121 5.03 -11.27 -9.26
N ARG A 122 4.69 -10.80 -10.45
CA ARG A 122 3.40 -11.02 -11.12
C ARG A 122 3.62 -11.80 -12.41
N GLN A 123 2.84 -12.83 -12.64
CA GLN A 123 2.86 -13.58 -13.87
C GLN A 123 1.46 -13.95 -14.32
N MET A 124 1.07 -13.50 -15.51
CA MET A 124 -0.10 -14.02 -16.22
C MET A 124 0.34 -15.17 -17.13
N PHE A 125 -0.45 -16.21 -17.23
CA PHE A 125 -0.12 -17.33 -18.12
C PHE A 125 -0.22 -16.89 -19.58
N ASN A 126 0.77 -17.31 -20.35
CA ASN A 126 0.85 -17.01 -21.78
C ASN A 126 0.64 -18.32 -22.57
N THR A 127 -0.60 -18.74 -22.64
CA THR A 127 -1.01 -19.93 -23.39
C THR A 127 -1.53 -19.53 -24.78
N ASP A 128 -1.38 -20.40 -25.77
CA ASP A 128 -2.12 -20.25 -27.02
C ASP A 128 -3.64 -20.36 -26.73
N LYS A 129 -4.46 -19.83 -27.64
CA LYS A 129 -5.93 -19.81 -27.47
C LYS A 129 -6.61 -20.88 -28.29
N SER A 130 -5.90 -21.96 -28.63
CA SER A 130 -6.38 -23.01 -29.55
C SER A 130 -7.52 -23.86 -28.97
N THR A 131 -7.50 -24.12 -27.67
CA THR A 131 -8.53 -24.87 -26.97
C THR A 131 -9.24 -24.03 -25.93
N TRP A 132 -10.45 -24.44 -25.53
CA TRP A 132 -11.20 -23.75 -24.47
C TRP A 132 -10.41 -23.65 -23.16
N VAL A 133 -9.76 -24.74 -22.73
CA VAL A 133 -8.95 -24.78 -21.50
C VAL A 133 -7.77 -23.80 -21.59
N LYS A 134 -7.05 -23.77 -22.70
CA LYS A 134 -5.92 -22.85 -22.90
C LYS A 134 -6.37 -21.38 -22.96
N ARG A 135 -7.55 -21.12 -23.51
CA ARG A 135 -8.15 -19.78 -23.52
C ARG A 135 -8.50 -19.32 -22.10
N MET A 136 -9.09 -20.22 -21.29
CA MET A 136 -9.35 -19.93 -19.88
C MET A 136 -8.05 -19.68 -19.10
N LEU A 137 -7.03 -20.54 -19.26
CA LEU A 137 -5.74 -20.37 -18.62
C LEU A 137 -5.04 -19.05 -19.01
N HIS A 138 -5.24 -18.56 -20.23
CA HIS A 138 -4.67 -17.29 -20.68
C HIS A 138 -5.14 -16.08 -19.84
N HIS A 139 -6.35 -16.16 -19.29
CA HIS A 139 -6.89 -15.13 -18.40
C HIS A 139 -6.47 -15.30 -16.93
N LEU A 140 -5.75 -16.36 -16.61
CA LEU A 140 -5.29 -16.62 -15.25
C LEU A 140 -3.83 -16.21 -15.07
N GLY A 141 -3.49 -15.92 -13.83
CA GLY A 141 -2.13 -15.63 -13.42
C GLY A 141 -1.97 -15.76 -11.93
N PHE A 142 -0.77 -15.60 -11.45
CA PHE A 142 -0.44 -15.60 -10.03
C PHE A 142 0.49 -14.47 -9.67
N VAL A 143 0.51 -14.17 -8.39
CA VAL A 143 1.44 -13.23 -7.78
C VAL A 143 2.04 -13.84 -6.52
N ALA A 144 3.29 -13.48 -6.24
CA ALA A 144 3.92 -13.71 -4.95
C ALA A 144 4.58 -12.41 -4.50
N TRP A 145 4.47 -12.09 -3.23
CA TRP A 145 5.05 -10.87 -2.66
C TRP A 145 5.64 -11.12 -1.29
N GLY A 146 6.53 -10.22 -0.91
CA GLY A 146 7.04 -10.11 0.44
C GLY A 146 7.46 -8.68 0.74
N GLY A 147 7.47 -8.33 2.01
CA GLY A 147 7.87 -7.02 2.44
C GLY A 147 7.82 -6.83 3.93
N CYS A 148 8.06 -5.60 4.33
CA CYS A 148 8.11 -5.22 5.73
C CYS A 148 7.60 -3.79 5.91
N GLY A 149 6.85 -3.59 6.99
CA GLY A 149 6.52 -2.27 7.52
C GLY A 149 7.37 -1.96 8.75
N PHE A 150 7.67 -0.70 8.93
CA PHE A 150 8.40 -0.17 10.09
C PHE A 150 7.60 0.98 10.67
N MET A 151 7.36 0.97 11.97
CA MET A 151 6.58 2.00 12.64
C MET A 151 7.30 2.53 13.87
N GLY A 152 7.03 3.79 14.19
CA GLY A 152 7.63 4.42 15.35
C GLY A 152 7.11 5.82 15.65
N PRO A 153 7.46 6.38 16.82
CA PRO A 153 6.99 7.69 17.26
C PRO A 153 7.63 8.86 16.50
N THR A 154 8.72 8.62 15.78
CA THR A 154 9.40 9.58 14.92
C THR A 154 9.99 8.89 13.70
N MET A 155 10.28 9.67 12.65
CA MET A 155 10.82 9.17 11.39
C MET A 155 12.09 8.32 11.53
N GLY A 156 12.92 8.59 12.53
CA GLY A 156 14.20 7.88 12.77
C GLY A 156 14.14 6.81 13.86
N LYS A 157 13.04 6.68 14.59
CA LYS A 157 12.92 5.73 15.71
C LYS A 157 11.91 4.65 15.36
N ILE A 158 12.42 3.44 15.09
CA ILE A 158 11.59 2.27 14.77
C ILE A 158 11.34 1.48 16.05
N GLU A 159 10.07 1.25 16.39
CA GLU A 159 9.64 0.45 17.54
C GLU A 159 8.84 -0.80 17.13
N GLY A 160 8.28 -0.79 15.93
CA GLY A 160 7.53 -1.92 15.39
C GLY A 160 8.05 -2.35 14.03
N VAL A 161 8.22 -3.66 13.85
CA VAL A 161 8.59 -4.29 12.58
C VAL A 161 7.47 -5.24 12.18
N LEU A 162 6.93 -5.07 10.97
CA LEU A 162 5.73 -5.71 10.48
C LEU A 162 6.03 -6.51 9.19
N PRO A 163 6.69 -7.67 9.30
CA PRO A 163 6.99 -8.50 8.15
C PRO A 163 5.72 -9.19 7.61
N ASN A 164 5.60 -9.24 6.29
CA ASN A 164 4.51 -9.94 5.63
C ASN A 164 4.96 -10.59 4.32
N ALA A 165 4.27 -11.64 3.93
CA ALA A 165 4.39 -12.25 2.62
C ALA A 165 3.06 -12.89 2.22
N GLY A 166 2.94 -13.26 0.96
CA GLY A 166 1.75 -13.95 0.49
C GLY A 166 1.79 -14.30 -0.98
N VAL A 167 0.71 -14.92 -1.38
CA VAL A 167 0.48 -15.35 -2.76
C VAL A 167 -0.94 -14.97 -3.19
N GLY A 168 -1.16 -14.82 -4.48
CA GLY A 168 -2.49 -14.51 -4.97
C GLY A 168 -2.73 -15.01 -6.38
N LEU A 169 -4.01 -15.19 -6.69
CA LEU A 169 -4.52 -15.50 -8.00
C LEU A 169 -4.91 -14.20 -8.72
N ARG A 170 -4.69 -14.18 -10.02
CA ARG A 170 -5.13 -13.12 -10.92
C ARG A 170 -6.07 -13.67 -11.98
N ILE A 171 -7.18 -12.98 -12.19
CA ILE A 171 -8.16 -13.29 -13.22
C ILE A 171 -8.33 -12.05 -14.08
N GLU A 172 -7.83 -12.09 -15.31
CA GLU A 172 -7.93 -10.98 -16.25
C GLU A 172 -9.34 -10.92 -16.84
N VAL A 173 -10.12 -9.94 -16.44
CA VAL A 173 -11.49 -9.72 -16.92
C VAL A 173 -11.55 -8.82 -18.15
N GLN A 174 -10.61 -7.89 -18.26
CA GLN A 174 -10.35 -7.07 -19.42
C GLN A 174 -8.84 -6.93 -19.62
N PRO A 175 -8.34 -6.57 -20.81
CA PRO A 175 -6.92 -6.36 -21.01
C PRO A 175 -6.31 -5.46 -19.96
N ARG A 176 -5.38 -5.99 -19.17
CA ARG A 176 -4.68 -5.28 -18.10
C ARG A 176 -5.57 -4.86 -16.91
N MET A 177 -6.75 -5.45 -16.76
CA MET A 177 -7.62 -5.30 -15.59
C MET A 177 -7.85 -6.66 -14.96
N ASN A 178 -7.32 -6.84 -13.77
CA ASN A 178 -7.37 -8.10 -13.04
C ASN A 178 -8.32 -8.03 -11.85
N VAL A 179 -9.08 -9.10 -11.65
CA VAL A 179 -9.62 -9.46 -10.33
C VAL A 179 -8.50 -10.14 -9.56
N ARG A 180 -8.34 -9.75 -8.32
CA ARG A 180 -7.27 -10.15 -7.42
C ARG A 180 -7.83 -10.91 -6.23
N LEU A 181 -7.31 -12.12 -6.00
CA LEU A 181 -7.57 -12.94 -4.82
C LEU A 181 -6.23 -13.16 -4.13
N ASP A 182 -6.01 -12.50 -3.01
CA ASP A 182 -4.74 -12.52 -2.28
C ASP A 182 -4.88 -13.22 -0.93
N PHE A 183 -3.94 -14.08 -0.60
CA PHE A 183 -3.76 -14.67 0.72
C PHE A 183 -2.46 -14.15 1.31
N GLY A 184 -2.57 -13.28 2.32
CA GLY A 184 -1.45 -12.64 2.99
C GLY A 184 -1.27 -13.17 4.40
N ARG A 185 -0.01 -13.47 4.77
CA ARG A 185 0.40 -13.85 6.12
C ARG A 185 1.23 -12.75 6.76
N ASN A 186 0.92 -12.48 7.99
CA ASN A 186 1.58 -11.57 8.89
C ASN A 186 2.42 -12.39 9.87
N PHE A 187 3.73 -12.16 9.90
CA PHE A 187 4.64 -12.92 10.76
C PHE A 187 4.85 -12.29 12.14
N ALA A 188 4.35 -11.06 12.38
CA ALA A 188 4.44 -10.43 13.70
C ALA A 188 3.41 -10.99 14.69
N ASN A 189 2.21 -11.36 14.21
CA ASN A 189 1.12 -11.88 15.05
C ASN A 189 0.60 -13.25 14.58
N ASP A 190 1.27 -13.88 13.63
CA ASP A 190 0.92 -15.17 13.06
C ASP A 190 -0.52 -15.23 12.49
N GLN A 191 -0.99 -14.12 11.90
CA GLN A 191 -2.31 -13.99 11.30
C GLN A 191 -2.27 -14.16 9.79
N SER A 192 -3.37 -14.64 9.23
CA SER A 192 -3.55 -14.74 7.79
C SER A 192 -4.86 -14.10 7.39
N LEU A 193 -4.86 -13.35 6.31
CA LEU A 193 -6.03 -12.68 5.77
C LEU A 193 -6.19 -12.96 4.28
N PHE A 194 -7.43 -13.06 3.87
CA PHE A 194 -7.82 -13.19 2.48
C PHE A 194 -8.41 -11.87 1.97
N TYR A 195 -8.02 -11.48 0.76
CA TYR A 195 -8.47 -10.24 0.14
C TYR A 195 -9.04 -10.51 -1.24
N PHE A 196 -10.15 -9.84 -1.52
CA PHE A 196 -10.76 -9.76 -2.83
C PHE A 196 -10.78 -8.30 -3.28
N ASN A 197 -10.15 -7.99 -4.41
CA ASN A 197 -10.07 -6.64 -4.95
C ASN A 197 -9.99 -6.66 -6.49
N MET A 198 -10.22 -5.52 -7.11
CA MET A 198 -9.90 -5.26 -8.52
C MET A 198 -8.61 -4.46 -8.61
N THR A 199 -7.90 -4.56 -9.73
CA THR A 199 -6.58 -3.98 -10.02
C THR A 199 -5.44 -4.57 -9.18
N GLU A 200 -4.22 -4.10 -9.38
CA GLU A 200 -3.07 -4.56 -8.61
C GLU A 200 -2.93 -3.79 -7.29
N ALA A 201 -2.07 -4.28 -6.38
CA ALA A 201 -1.92 -3.68 -5.06
C ALA A 201 -1.25 -2.29 -5.11
N PHE A 202 -0.32 -2.13 -6.06
CA PHE A 202 0.39 -0.87 -6.31
C PHE A 202 0.89 -0.82 -7.75
#